data_1b860676f14a8c019391a53ede11a384
#
_entry.id   1b860676f14a8c019391a53ede11a384
#
_cell.length_a   1.000
_cell.length_b   1.000
_cell.length_c   1.000
_cell.angle_alpha   90.00
_cell.angle_beta   90.00
_cell.angle_gamma   90.00
#
_symmetry.space_group_name_H-M   'P 1'
#
loop_
_entity.id
_entity.type
_entity.pdbx_description
1 polymer ?
#
loop_
_entity_poly.entity_id
_entity_poly.type
_entity_poly.pdbx_seq_one_letter_code
_entity_poly.pdbx_strand_id
1 'polypeptide(L)'
;DVYYTILQGFDSEDERISSLCKEVRKILFCSIFSYYEGCINAIIKYYKIETEAQQVQKLYDAISRTYEKRYLVNDLDIEANLLDYVNNFCRLLRNYFMHGDLSDNIIKKKLDCYVRNNDGVKLLDNYFIEIESKDFLFKSLDCMKTILIKIESAFCFRVENDRLQLERGKSLV
;
A
#
# COMPACT_ATOMS: atom_id res chain seq x y z
N ASP A 1 22.37 -20.83 12.72
CA ASP A 1 21.00 -20.67 13.21
C ASP A 1 20.80 -19.33 13.87
N VAL A 2 20.62 -18.32 13.03
CA VAL A 2 20.42 -16.91 13.42
C VAL A 2 19.24 -16.77 14.42
N TYR A 3 18.22 -17.59 14.28
CA TYR A 3 17.04 -17.56 15.15
C TYR A 3 17.33 -17.95 16.59
N TYR A 4 18.18 -18.96 16.81
CA TYR A 4 18.61 -19.37 18.17
C TYR A 4 19.52 -18.32 18.82
N THR A 5 20.37 -17.68 18.05
CA THR A 5 21.27 -16.64 18.57
C THR A 5 20.50 -15.39 19.03
N ILE A 6 19.45 -15.03 18.31
CA ILE A 6 18.56 -13.92 18.70
C ILE A 6 17.82 -14.25 20.00
N LEU A 7 17.31 -15.47 20.15
CA LEU A 7 16.56 -15.89 21.34
C LEU A 7 17.43 -16.01 22.60
N GLN A 8 18.73 -16.26 22.47
CA GLN A 8 19.66 -16.33 23.60
C GLN A 8 20.07 -14.97 24.19
N GLY A 9 19.81 -13.87 23.47
CA GLY A 9 20.16 -12.51 23.91
C GLY A 9 19.10 -11.81 24.76
N PHE A 10 17.96 -12.46 25.07
CA PHE A 10 16.89 -11.86 25.86
C PHE A 10 16.95 -12.33 27.32
N ASP A 11 16.94 -11.36 28.26
CA ASP A 11 17.04 -11.62 29.69
C ASP A 11 15.75 -12.16 30.31
N SER A 12 14.60 -11.99 29.65
CA SER A 12 13.29 -12.45 30.14
C SER A 12 12.41 -13.06 29.04
N GLU A 13 11.43 -13.89 29.44
CA GLU A 13 10.42 -14.47 28.56
C GLU A 13 9.53 -13.38 27.92
N ASP A 14 9.23 -12.32 28.68
CA ASP A 14 8.43 -11.19 28.20
C ASP A 14 9.11 -10.43 27.08
N GLU A 15 10.44 -10.26 27.15
CA GLU A 15 11.22 -9.63 26.06
C GLU A 15 11.23 -10.48 24.81
N ARG A 16 11.32 -11.80 24.94
CA ARG A 16 11.23 -12.74 23.80
C ARG A 16 9.88 -12.65 23.11
N ILE A 17 8.80 -12.66 23.88
CA ILE A 17 7.43 -12.53 23.37
C ILE A 17 7.26 -11.17 22.68
N SER A 18 7.72 -10.10 23.30
CA SER A 18 7.65 -8.74 22.73
C SER A 18 8.38 -8.65 21.39
N SER A 19 9.59 -9.18 21.31
CA SER A 19 10.39 -9.19 20.09
C SER A 19 9.71 -10.02 18.99
N LEU A 20 9.20 -11.20 19.34
CA LEU A 20 8.45 -12.04 18.39
C LEU A 20 7.21 -11.31 17.84
N CYS A 21 6.46 -10.63 18.70
CA CYS A 21 5.31 -9.83 18.27
C CYS A 21 5.68 -8.73 17.28
N LYS A 22 6.83 -8.08 17.45
CA LYS A 22 7.32 -7.04 16.52
C LYS A 22 7.65 -7.64 15.15
N GLU A 23 8.35 -8.77 15.11
CA GLU A 23 8.66 -9.48 13.86
C GLU A 23 7.38 -9.99 13.15
N VAL A 24 6.42 -10.52 13.89
CA VAL A 24 5.12 -10.93 13.32
C VAL A 24 4.40 -9.73 12.70
N ARG A 25 4.38 -8.57 13.37
CA ARG A 25 3.77 -7.35 12.81
C ARG A 25 4.44 -6.91 11.52
N LYS A 26 5.75 -6.96 11.44
CA LYS A 26 6.53 -6.64 10.25
C LYS A 26 6.18 -7.56 9.08
N ILE A 27 6.12 -8.88 9.32
CA ILE A 27 5.74 -9.87 8.32
C ILE A 27 4.31 -9.63 7.84
N LEU A 28 3.37 -9.39 8.76
CA LEU A 28 1.98 -9.10 8.44
C LEU A 28 1.86 -7.82 7.60
N PHE A 29 2.57 -6.75 7.97
CA PHE A 29 2.58 -5.51 7.20
C PHE A 29 3.06 -5.73 5.76
N CYS A 30 4.19 -6.43 5.58
CA CYS A 30 4.70 -6.76 4.26
C CYS A 30 3.72 -7.59 3.44
N SER A 31 3.04 -8.55 4.07
CA SER A 31 2.04 -9.40 3.42
C SER A 31 0.81 -8.60 2.99
N ILE A 32 0.29 -7.72 3.86
CA ILE A 32 -0.84 -6.83 3.55
C ILE A 32 -0.50 -5.94 2.35
N PHE A 33 0.68 -5.33 2.36
CA PHE A 33 1.10 -4.44 1.28
C PHE A 33 1.29 -5.21 -0.04
N SER A 34 1.90 -6.40 0.00
CA SER A 34 2.06 -7.24 -1.20
C SER A 34 0.72 -7.69 -1.78
N TYR A 35 -0.27 -7.98 -0.92
CA TYR A 35 -1.63 -8.29 -1.36
C TYR A 35 -2.27 -7.08 -2.04
N TYR A 36 -2.14 -5.89 -1.47
CA TYR A 36 -2.61 -4.64 -2.07
C TYR A 36 -2.00 -4.41 -3.47
N GLU A 37 -0.67 -4.55 -3.61
CA GLU A 37 -0.01 -4.47 -4.92
C GLU A 37 -0.55 -5.51 -5.91
N GLY A 38 -0.81 -6.72 -5.43
CA GLY A 38 -1.42 -7.81 -6.22
C GLY A 38 -2.81 -7.44 -6.73
N CYS A 39 -3.65 -6.81 -5.88
CA CYS A 39 -4.98 -6.33 -6.28
C CYS A 39 -4.88 -5.24 -7.35
N ILE A 40 -4.00 -4.25 -7.19
CA ILE A 40 -3.77 -3.19 -8.19
C ILE A 40 -3.34 -3.80 -9.53
N ASN A 41 -2.39 -4.75 -9.52
CA ASN A 41 -1.95 -5.44 -10.71
C ASN A 41 -3.07 -6.26 -11.39
N ALA A 42 -3.94 -6.90 -10.60
CA ALA A 42 -5.08 -7.63 -11.12
C ALA A 42 -6.09 -6.70 -11.81
N ILE A 43 -6.37 -5.53 -11.24
CA ILE A 43 -7.22 -4.50 -11.83
C ILE A 43 -6.64 -4.05 -13.17
N ILE A 44 -5.36 -3.70 -13.22
CA ILE A 44 -4.68 -3.28 -14.44
C ILE A 44 -4.80 -4.34 -15.54
N LYS A 45 -4.53 -5.58 -15.18
CA LYS A 45 -4.63 -6.72 -16.11
C LYS A 45 -6.06 -6.95 -16.61
N TYR A 46 -7.02 -6.93 -15.69
CA TYR A 46 -8.42 -7.17 -16.02
C TYR A 46 -8.98 -6.11 -16.98
N TYR A 47 -8.70 -4.84 -16.72
CA TYR A 47 -9.16 -3.72 -17.56
C TYR A 47 -8.22 -3.41 -18.73
N LYS A 48 -7.18 -4.22 -18.95
CA LYS A 48 -6.18 -4.05 -20.04
C LYS A 48 -5.63 -2.62 -20.08
N ILE A 49 -5.25 -2.11 -18.93
CA ILE A 49 -4.65 -0.78 -18.79
C ILE A 49 -3.21 -0.88 -19.28
N GLU A 50 -2.87 -0.17 -20.36
CA GLU A 50 -1.53 -0.12 -20.88
C GLU A 50 -0.64 0.69 -19.93
N THR A 51 0.33 0.02 -19.32
CA THR A 51 1.33 0.66 -18.46
C THR A 51 2.60 -0.16 -18.39
N GLU A 52 3.73 0.51 -18.52
CA GLU A 52 5.05 -0.06 -18.22
C GLU A 52 5.43 0.16 -16.73
N ALA A 53 4.49 0.65 -15.93
CA ALA A 53 4.74 1.08 -14.57
C ALA A 53 4.98 -0.13 -13.66
N GLN A 54 6.08 -0.09 -12.92
CA GLN A 54 6.45 -1.10 -11.92
C GLN A 54 6.24 -0.63 -10.47
N GLN A 55 5.91 0.65 -10.28
CA GLN A 55 5.72 1.24 -8.95
C GLN A 55 4.25 1.53 -8.70
N VAL A 56 3.77 1.30 -7.48
CA VAL A 56 2.35 1.49 -7.11
C VAL A 56 1.83 2.89 -7.47
N GLN A 57 2.62 3.95 -7.27
CA GLN A 57 2.22 5.29 -7.68
C GLN A 57 1.99 5.39 -9.19
N LYS A 58 2.89 4.83 -10.00
CA LYS A 58 2.74 4.84 -11.46
C LYS A 58 1.56 3.99 -11.93
N LEU A 59 1.29 2.89 -11.22
CA LEU A 59 0.12 2.04 -11.48
C LEU A 59 -1.17 2.82 -11.20
N TYR A 60 -1.22 3.55 -10.08
CA TYR A 60 -2.34 4.43 -9.77
C TYR A 60 -2.51 5.52 -10.83
N ASP A 61 -1.45 6.21 -11.22
CA ASP A 61 -1.48 7.24 -12.27
C ASP A 61 -1.94 6.69 -13.62
N ALA A 62 -1.59 5.44 -13.94
CA ALA A 62 -2.05 4.77 -15.15
C ALA A 62 -3.54 4.44 -15.09
N ILE A 63 -4.05 3.97 -13.95
CA ILE A 63 -5.48 3.73 -13.72
C ILE A 63 -6.25 5.04 -13.85
N SER A 64 -5.83 6.08 -13.14
CA SER A 64 -6.46 7.41 -13.15
C SER A 64 -6.54 7.97 -14.58
N ARG A 65 -5.41 8.03 -15.30
CA ARG A 65 -5.37 8.51 -16.68
C ARG A 65 -6.25 7.69 -17.65
N THR A 66 -6.30 6.39 -17.48
CA THR A 66 -7.14 5.52 -18.31
C THR A 66 -8.61 5.77 -18.02
N TYR A 67 -8.93 5.95 -16.77
CA TYR A 67 -10.28 6.26 -16.32
C TYR A 67 -10.74 7.62 -16.86
N GLU A 68 -9.95 8.68 -16.69
CA GLU A 68 -10.23 10.03 -17.18
C GLU A 68 -10.42 10.08 -18.71
N LYS A 69 -9.51 9.45 -19.47
CA LYS A 69 -9.58 9.43 -20.94
C LYS A 69 -10.82 8.74 -21.49
N ARG A 70 -11.24 7.65 -20.85
CA ARG A 70 -12.34 6.84 -21.37
C ARG A 70 -13.70 7.36 -20.98
N TYR A 71 -13.84 8.06 -19.84
CA TYR A 71 -15.13 8.27 -19.20
C TYR A 71 -15.51 9.71 -19.00
N LEU A 72 -14.63 10.66 -19.27
CA LEU A 72 -14.87 12.11 -19.04
C LEU A 72 -15.35 12.42 -17.60
N VAL A 73 -15.02 11.55 -16.66
CA VAL A 73 -15.37 11.72 -15.24
C VAL A 73 -14.14 12.24 -14.51
N ASN A 74 -14.32 13.27 -13.75
CA ASN A 74 -13.30 13.83 -12.87
C ASN A 74 -12.75 12.78 -11.92
N ASP A 75 -11.51 12.96 -11.52
CA ASP A 75 -10.67 12.21 -10.60
C ASP A 75 -11.33 11.04 -9.83
N LEU A 76 -10.58 9.98 -9.59
CA LEU A 76 -10.97 8.88 -8.70
C LEU A 76 -11.29 9.32 -7.27
N ASP A 77 -11.32 10.64 -7.02
CA ASP A 77 -11.64 11.28 -5.74
C ASP A 77 -10.95 10.58 -4.55
N ILE A 78 -9.66 10.31 -4.70
CA ILE A 78 -8.83 9.76 -3.63
C ILE A 78 -8.00 10.89 -3.04
N GLU A 79 -8.13 11.10 -1.75
CA GLU A 79 -7.41 12.14 -1.04
C GLU A 79 -5.89 12.01 -1.21
N ALA A 80 -5.21 13.13 -1.50
CA ALA A 80 -3.78 13.15 -1.75
C ALA A 80 -2.94 12.64 -0.55
N ASN A 81 -3.39 12.92 0.67
CA ASN A 81 -2.76 12.42 1.90
C ASN A 81 -2.88 10.90 2.05
N LEU A 82 -4.01 10.30 1.63
CA LEU A 82 -4.20 8.85 1.63
C LEU A 82 -3.27 8.18 0.61
N LEU A 83 -3.15 8.76 -0.59
CA LEU A 83 -2.22 8.29 -1.60
C LEU A 83 -0.77 8.42 -1.15
N ASP A 84 -0.39 9.55 -0.55
CA ASP A 84 0.96 9.74 -0.04
C ASP A 84 1.29 8.72 1.07
N TYR A 85 0.35 8.50 2.00
CA TYR A 85 0.52 7.51 3.05
C TYR A 85 0.76 6.10 2.50
N VAL A 86 -0.06 5.63 1.57
CA VAL A 86 0.06 4.26 1.05
C VAL A 86 1.18 4.14 0.02
N ASN A 87 1.22 5.01 -0.99
CA ASN A 87 2.12 4.86 -2.12
C ASN A 87 3.55 5.36 -1.84
N ASN A 88 3.72 6.24 -0.88
CA ASN A 88 5.04 6.71 -0.48
C ASN A 88 5.49 6.08 0.83
N PHE A 89 4.78 6.32 1.93
CA PHE A 89 5.24 5.84 3.23
C PHE A 89 5.18 4.31 3.35
N CYS A 90 4.00 3.69 3.18
CA CYS A 90 3.88 2.23 3.33
C CYS A 90 4.78 1.47 2.35
N ARG A 91 4.92 1.96 1.11
CA ARG A 91 5.81 1.36 0.12
C ARG A 91 7.28 1.44 0.52
N LEU A 92 7.74 2.59 1.00
CA LEU A 92 9.11 2.75 1.47
C LEU A 92 9.40 1.88 2.69
N LEU A 93 8.47 1.81 3.63
CA LEU A 93 8.57 0.98 4.82
C LEU A 93 8.63 -0.52 4.47
N ARG A 94 7.76 -0.97 3.56
CA ARG A 94 7.79 -2.36 3.06
C ARG A 94 9.12 -2.67 2.37
N ASN A 95 9.62 -1.78 1.52
CA ASN A 95 10.89 -1.98 0.83
C ASN A 95 12.06 -2.04 1.83
N TYR A 96 12.03 -1.20 2.87
CA TYR A 96 12.99 -1.28 3.95
C TYR A 96 12.95 -2.65 4.65
N PHE A 97 11.78 -3.16 5.01
CA PHE A 97 11.66 -4.46 5.68
C PHE A 97 12.06 -5.65 4.80
N MET A 98 11.84 -5.56 3.50
CA MET A 98 12.14 -6.66 2.57
C MET A 98 13.61 -6.72 2.14
N HIS A 99 14.27 -5.58 2.04
CA HIS A 99 15.61 -5.49 1.45
C HIS A 99 16.69 -5.06 2.46
N GLY A 100 16.30 -4.61 3.65
CA GLY A 100 17.21 -4.31 4.78
C GLY A 100 18.10 -3.09 4.60
N ASP A 101 18.25 -2.57 3.39
CA ASP A 101 19.10 -1.43 3.10
C ASP A 101 18.43 -0.41 2.19
N LEU A 102 18.37 0.81 2.69
CA LEU A 102 18.09 1.98 1.87
C LEU A 102 19.44 2.64 1.61
N SER A 103 20.13 2.26 0.57
CA SER A 103 21.45 2.80 0.18
C SER A 103 21.39 4.31 -0.12
N ASP A 104 20.21 4.81 -0.52
CA ASP A 104 19.99 6.22 -0.85
C ASP A 104 19.67 7.05 0.41
N ASN A 105 20.54 7.99 0.72
CA ASN A 105 20.38 8.91 1.87
C ASN A 105 19.13 9.80 1.77
N ILE A 106 18.66 10.11 0.58
CA ILE A 106 17.43 10.91 0.38
C ILE A 106 16.22 10.07 0.79
N ILE A 107 16.19 8.81 0.37
CA ILE A 107 15.13 7.86 0.73
C ILE A 107 15.12 7.60 2.23
N LYS A 108 16.30 7.43 2.86
CA LYS A 108 16.42 7.29 4.33
C LYS A 108 15.81 8.48 5.06
N LYS A 109 16.17 9.70 4.69
CA LYS A 109 15.64 10.93 5.32
C LYS A 109 14.12 11.05 5.12
N LYS A 110 13.62 10.68 3.94
CA LYS A 110 12.19 10.69 3.66
C LYS A 110 11.45 9.67 4.55
N LEU A 111 11.96 8.46 4.67
CA LEU A 111 11.37 7.43 5.52
C LEU A 111 11.43 7.81 7.00
N ASP A 112 12.54 8.39 7.48
CA ASP A 112 12.66 8.90 8.85
C ASP A 112 11.59 9.96 9.15
N CYS A 113 11.38 10.90 8.24
CA CYS A 113 10.33 11.90 8.36
C CYS A 113 8.93 11.27 8.48
N TYR A 114 8.62 10.28 7.66
CA TYR A 114 7.34 9.56 7.74
C TYR A 114 7.18 8.81 9.05
N VAL A 115 8.22 8.09 9.50
CA VAL A 115 8.18 7.33 10.75
C VAL A 115 7.91 8.24 11.94
N ARG A 116 8.58 9.40 12.02
CA ARG A 116 8.37 10.37 13.11
C ARG A 116 6.97 10.98 13.14
N ASN A 117 6.30 11.02 12.01
CA ASN A 117 4.96 11.60 11.87
C ASN A 117 3.82 10.57 11.88
N ASN A 118 4.13 9.30 12.14
CA ASN A 118 3.12 8.24 12.19
C ASN A 118 3.24 7.42 13.47
N ASP A 119 2.15 7.36 14.22
CA ASP A 119 2.07 6.57 15.44
C ASP A 119 2.16 5.06 15.15
N GLY A 120 2.69 4.32 16.11
CA GLY A 120 2.79 2.87 16.06
C GLY A 120 3.96 2.32 15.26
N VAL A 121 4.81 3.20 14.72
CA VAL A 121 6.10 2.88 14.09
C VAL A 121 7.18 3.72 14.74
N LYS A 122 8.32 3.13 15.03
CA LYS A 122 9.42 3.81 15.71
C LYS A 122 10.74 3.58 15.02
N LEU A 123 11.52 4.63 14.93
CA LEU A 123 12.91 4.57 14.55
C LEU A 123 13.77 4.40 15.82
N LEU A 124 14.51 3.31 15.86
CA LEU A 124 15.52 3.05 16.90
C LEU A 124 16.90 3.52 16.43
N ASP A 125 17.88 3.43 17.33
CA ASP A 125 19.27 3.71 17.03
C ASP A 125 19.75 2.89 15.81
N ASN A 126 20.66 3.44 15.03
CA ASN A 126 21.17 2.84 13.79
C ASN A 126 20.15 2.64 12.65
N TYR A 127 19.09 3.46 12.61
CA TYR A 127 18.04 3.39 11.56
C TYR A 127 17.25 2.10 11.55
N PHE A 128 17.17 1.38 12.66
CA PHE A 128 16.30 0.24 12.77
C PHE A 128 14.85 0.68 13.03
N ILE A 129 13.90 0.22 12.19
CA ILE A 129 12.49 0.59 12.29
C ILE A 129 11.69 -0.61 12.83
N GLU A 130 10.86 -0.34 13.83
CA GLU A 130 9.96 -1.31 14.44
C GLU A 130 8.51 -0.89 14.28
N ILE A 131 7.61 -1.87 14.14
CA ILE A 131 6.16 -1.67 14.25
C ILE A 131 5.76 -2.01 15.69
N GLU A 132 5.53 -0.98 16.49
CA GLU A 132 5.21 -1.12 17.92
C GLU A 132 3.74 -1.47 18.16
N SER A 133 2.82 -0.97 17.31
CA SER A 133 1.38 -1.12 17.52
C SER A 133 0.70 -1.91 16.41
N LYS A 134 -0.27 -2.74 16.83
CA LYS A 134 -1.22 -3.37 15.90
C LYS A 134 -2.12 -2.34 15.19
N ASP A 135 -2.36 -1.18 15.83
CA ASP A 135 -3.21 -0.13 15.28
C ASP A 135 -2.62 0.46 14.00
N PHE A 136 -1.28 0.49 13.90
CA PHE A 136 -0.60 0.84 12.66
C PHE A 136 -0.96 -0.13 11.52
N LEU A 137 -1.03 -1.44 11.79
CA LEU A 137 -1.42 -2.45 10.80
C LEU A 137 -2.86 -2.24 10.33
N PHE A 138 -3.78 -2.02 11.26
CA PHE A 138 -5.18 -1.77 10.94
C PHE A 138 -5.35 -0.48 10.15
N LYS A 139 -4.70 0.61 10.56
CA LYS A 139 -4.69 1.87 9.80
C LYS A 139 -4.18 1.67 8.38
N SER A 140 -3.07 0.96 8.22
CA SER A 140 -2.48 0.71 6.90
C SER A 140 -3.41 -0.13 6.03
N LEU A 141 -4.03 -1.17 6.58
CA LEU A 141 -5.00 -2.02 5.90
C LEU A 141 -6.24 -1.21 5.47
N ASP A 142 -6.80 -0.40 6.35
CA ASP A 142 -7.98 0.42 6.05
C ASP A 142 -7.69 1.47 4.98
N CYS A 143 -6.50 2.08 5.01
CA CYS A 143 -6.07 3.01 3.96
C CYS A 143 -5.98 2.31 2.58
N MET A 144 -5.34 1.15 2.52
CA MET A 144 -5.21 0.36 1.28
C MET A 144 -6.57 -0.11 0.78
N LYS A 145 -7.43 -0.61 1.68
CA LYS A 145 -8.80 -1.02 1.37
C LYS A 145 -9.62 0.14 0.81
N THR A 146 -9.52 1.32 1.40
CA THR A 146 -10.23 2.53 0.94
C THR A 146 -9.86 2.88 -0.50
N ILE A 147 -8.57 2.82 -0.85
CA ILE A 147 -8.12 3.05 -2.24
C ILE A 147 -8.73 2.01 -3.19
N LEU A 148 -8.67 0.73 -2.82
CA LEU A 148 -9.21 -0.35 -3.67
C LEU A 148 -10.72 -0.21 -3.88
N ILE A 149 -11.48 0.11 -2.83
CA ILE A 149 -12.94 0.32 -2.92
C ILE A 149 -13.26 1.51 -3.83
N LYS A 150 -12.53 2.62 -3.72
CA LYS A 150 -12.74 3.78 -4.60
C LYS A 150 -12.44 3.45 -6.05
N ILE A 151 -11.36 2.72 -6.33
CA ILE A 151 -11.05 2.23 -7.68
C ILE A 151 -12.15 1.30 -8.19
N GLU A 152 -12.56 0.30 -7.41
CA GLU A 152 -13.62 -0.64 -7.77
C GLU A 152 -14.93 0.09 -8.07
N SER A 153 -15.36 0.98 -7.19
CA SER A 153 -16.60 1.77 -7.36
C SER A 153 -16.57 2.59 -8.64
N ALA A 154 -15.43 3.19 -8.97
CA ALA A 154 -15.27 3.97 -10.19
C ALA A 154 -15.42 3.08 -11.45
N PHE A 155 -14.88 1.87 -11.43
CA PHE A 155 -15.02 0.94 -12.54
C PHE A 155 -16.40 0.28 -12.63
N CYS A 156 -17.05 -0.03 -11.51
CA CYS A 156 -18.42 -0.58 -11.48
C CYS A 156 -19.45 0.42 -12.01
N PHE A 157 -19.35 1.68 -11.60
CA PHE A 157 -20.23 2.76 -12.10
C PHE A 157 -20.20 2.88 -13.63
N ARG A 158 -19.07 2.60 -14.22
CA ARG A 158 -18.90 2.62 -15.66
C ARG A 158 -19.62 1.49 -16.38
N VAL A 159 -19.45 0.24 -15.94
CA VAL A 159 -20.07 -0.92 -16.58
C VAL A 159 -21.58 -0.71 -16.66
N GLU A 160 -22.16 -0.12 -15.65
CA GLU A 160 -23.58 0.20 -15.61
C GLU A 160 -23.96 1.32 -16.57
N ASN A 161 -23.16 2.38 -16.68
CA ASN A 161 -23.38 3.44 -17.65
C ASN A 161 -23.24 2.96 -19.12
N ASP A 162 -22.23 2.15 -19.41
CA ASP A 162 -22.05 1.57 -20.75
C ASP A 162 -23.24 0.67 -21.13
N ARG A 163 -23.77 -0.09 -20.16
CA ARG A 163 -24.97 -0.91 -20.34
C ARG A 163 -26.21 -0.05 -20.64
N LEU A 164 -26.43 1.01 -19.86
CA LEU A 164 -27.57 1.92 -20.07
C LEU A 164 -27.48 2.67 -21.40
N GLN A 165 -26.30 3.03 -21.86
CA GLN A 165 -26.11 3.65 -23.17
C GLN A 165 -26.40 2.66 -24.33
N LEU A 166 -25.98 1.40 -24.20
CA LEU A 166 -26.27 0.35 -25.16
C LEU A 166 -27.77 0.04 -25.22
N GLU A 167 -28.46 0.06 -24.09
CA GLU A 167 -29.94 -0.15 -24.07
C GLU A 167 -30.67 1.03 -24.67
N ARG A 168 -30.25 2.27 -24.45
CA ARG A 168 -30.81 3.48 -25.10
C ARG A 168 -30.54 3.51 -26.59
N GLY A 169 -29.36 3.08 -27.06
CA GLY A 169 -29.03 2.98 -28.47
C GLY A 169 -29.88 1.93 -29.24
N LYS A 170 -30.28 0.86 -28.55
CA LYS A 170 -31.18 -0.17 -29.12
C LYS A 170 -32.66 0.25 -29.17
N SER A 171 -33.05 1.26 -28.40
CA SER A 171 -34.43 1.79 -28.36
C SER A 171 -34.70 2.83 -29.44
N LEU A 172 -33.68 3.21 -30.22
CA LEU A 172 -33.79 4.22 -31.29
C LEU A 172 -33.72 3.62 -32.70
N VAL A 173 -33.77 2.29 -32.84
CA VAL A 173 -33.87 1.50 -34.07
C VAL A 173 -35.17 0.67 -34.04
#